data_c2715404898dbe23ab580595d4ae06eb
#
_entry.id   c2715404898dbe23ab580595d4ae06eb
#
_cell.length_a   1.000
_cell.length_b   1.000
_cell.length_c   1.000
_cell.angle_alpha   90.00
_cell.angle_beta   90.00
_cell.angle_gamma   90.00
#
_symmetry.space_group_name_H-M   'P 1'
#
loop_
_entity.id
_entity.type
_entity.pdbx_description
1 polymer ?
#
loop_
_entity_poly.entity_id
_entity_poly.type
_entity_poly.pdbx_seq_one_letter_code
_entity_poly.pdbx_strand_id
1 'polypeptide(L)'
;MKVDISVLAWGSTAWVDEFARGTLMTVAVAVCSFPVGILLGSVFAAAKLSRFSLLRFLADVYTTVVRGIPELLIIFLVFFGGDTLLRYVANAVFGFEGYIELPVFAVGVLCIGISAGAYATEVIRAAVIAIPTGQIEAAVAMGLERAVLLRRILIPQAARFALPGLGNVWQLALKDTSLISVVGLVEIMRTAAIGAGSFKEPFTFYLVAFVIFLLLSSISNHGFLRAEKWANRGVRSR
;
A
#
# COMPACT_ATOMS: atom_id res chain seq x y z
N MET A 1 -27.65 -23.72 -8.88
CA MET A 1 -27.08 -22.37 -8.86
C MET A 1 -26.68 -22.06 -10.31
N LYS A 2 -27.46 -21.23 -11.02
CA LYS A 2 -27.13 -20.83 -12.40
C LYS A 2 -26.33 -19.55 -12.33
N VAL A 3 -25.14 -19.53 -12.91
CA VAL A 3 -24.38 -18.30 -13.11
C VAL A 3 -24.95 -17.65 -14.36
N ASP A 4 -25.69 -16.56 -14.18
CA ASP A 4 -26.26 -15.84 -15.33
C ASP A 4 -25.22 -14.86 -15.87
N ILE A 5 -24.52 -15.29 -16.92
CA ILE A 5 -23.48 -14.49 -17.59
C ILE A 5 -24.08 -13.37 -18.45
N SER A 6 -25.39 -13.40 -18.74
CA SER A 6 -26.04 -12.37 -19.56
C SER A 6 -26.01 -11.00 -18.93
N VAL A 7 -25.91 -10.92 -17.60
CA VAL A 7 -25.76 -9.69 -16.82
C VAL A 7 -24.43 -8.97 -17.09
N LEU A 8 -23.44 -9.67 -17.67
CA LEU A 8 -22.12 -9.15 -18.01
C LEU A 8 -21.98 -8.69 -19.47
N ALA A 9 -23.09 -8.58 -20.21
CA ALA A 9 -23.06 -8.11 -21.60
C ALA A 9 -22.57 -6.64 -21.73
N TRP A 10 -22.02 -6.25 -22.89
CA TRP A 10 -21.67 -4.86 -23.20
C TRP A 10 -22.91 -4.06 -23.59
N GLY A 11 -23.09 -2.83 -23.05
CA GLY A 11 -24.20 -1.93 -23.42
C GLY A 11 -24.71 -1.12 -22.22
N SER A 12 -25.73 -0.30 -22.41
CA SER A 12 -26.29 0.63 -21.40
C SER A 12 -26.86 -0.05 -20.13
N THR A 13 -26.92 -1.37 -20.09
CA THR A 13 -27.30 -2.21 -18.94
C THR A 13 -26.15 -3.10 -18.47
N ALA A 14 -24.92 -2.88 -18.97
CA ALA A 14 -23.81 -3.80 -18.83
C ALA A 14 -22.91 -3.44 -17.65
N TRP A 15 -22.65 -4.43 -16.81
CA TRP A 15 -21.79 -4.30 -15.62
C TRP A 15 -20.30 -4.36 -15.94
N VAL A 16 -19.92 -4.70 -17.17
CA VAL A 16 -18.51 -4.71 -17.61
C VAL A 16 -17.89 -3.32 -17.46
N ASP A 17 -18.59 -2.26 -17.88
CA ASP A 17 -18.11 -0.88 -17.77
C ASP A 17 -17.94 -0.45 -16.31
N GLU A 18 -18.88 -0.84 -15.44
CA GLU A 18 -18.81 -0.53 -14.01
C GLU A 18 -17.66 -1.28 -13.34
N PHE A 19 -17.44 -2.56 -13.67
CA PHE A 19 -16.27 -3.30 -13.19
C PHE A 19 -14.96 -2.76 -13.77
N ALA A 20 -14.93 -2.28 -15.00
CA ALA A 20 -13.75 -1.63 -15.58
C ALA A 20 -13.40 -0.33 -14.83
N ARG A 21 -14.39 0.50 -14.53
CA ARG A 21 -14.22 1.72 -13.71
C ARG A 21 -13.78 1.38 -12.28
N GLY A 22 -14.45 0.40 -11.64
CA GLY A 22 -14.07 -0.09 -10.32
C GLY A 22 -12.65 -0.63 -10.28
N THR A 23 -12.25 -1.37 -11.31
CA THR A 23 -10.87 -1.89 -11.48
C THR A 23 -9.86 -0.75 -11.60
N LEU A 24 -10.16 0.25 -12.43
CA LEU A 24 -9.30 1.43 -12.56
C LEU A 24 -9.15 2.16 -11.23
N MET A 25 -10.24 2.32 -10.47
CA MET A 25 -10.22 2.94 -9.15
C MET A 25 -9.37 2.14 -8.15
N THR A 26 -9.56 0.82 -8.08
CA THR A 26 -8.74 -0.09 -7.26
C THR A 26 -7.24 0.07 -7.57
N VAL A 27 -6.88 0.04 -8.86
CA VAL A 27 -5.49 0.19 -9.31
C VAL A 27 -4.96 1.59 -8.98
N ALA A 28 -5.77 2.65 -9.20
CA ALA A 28 -5.38 4.02 -8.90
C ALA A 28 -5.07 4.20 -7.41
N VAL A 29 -5.94 3.69 -6.52
CA VAL A 29 -5.69 3.74 -5.07
C VAL A 29 -4.42 2.98 -4.70
N ALA A 30 -4.24 1.75 -5.19
CA ALA A 30 -3.05 0.94 -4.89
C ALA A 30 -1.75 1.62 -5.39
N VAL A 31 -1.77 2.15 -6.63
CA VAL A 31 -0.61 2.85 -7.23
C VAL A 31 -0.27 4.14 -6.49
N CYS A 32 -1.26 4.88 -6.00
CA CYS A 32 -1.03 6.10 -5.23
C CYS A 32 -0.61 5.79 -3.78
N SER A 33 -1.14 4.74 -3.16
CA SER A 33 -0.83 4.36 -1.77
C SER A 33 0.57 3.78 -1.62
N PHE A 34 1.02 3.00 -2.59
CA PHE A 34 2.28 2.28 -2.50
C PHE A 34 3.52 3.18 -2.38
N PRO A 35 3.67 4.27 -3.18
CA PRO A 35 4.75 5.25 -2.98
C PRO A 35 4.70 5.93 -1.60
N VAL A 36 3.50 6.25 -1.09
CA VAL A 36 3.32 6.78 0.27
C VAL A 36 3.83 5.76 1.29
N GLY A 37 3.46 4.49 1.13
CA GLY A 37 3.94 3.40 1.97
C GLY A 37 5.46 3.21 1.92
N ILE A 38 6.07 3.26 0.72
CA ILE A 38 7.54 3.18 0.59
C ILE A 38 8.23 4.38 1.25
N LEU A 39 7.69 5.59 1.09
CA LEU A 39 8.24 6.79 1.71
C LEU A 39 8.21 6.68 3.24
N LEU A 40 7.04 6.40 3.82
CA LEU A 40 6.89 6.19 5.26
C LEU A 40 7.77 5.03 5.74
N GLY A 41 7.76 3.91 5.02
CA GLY A 41 8.59 2.76 5.33
C GLY A 41 10.08 3.07 5.36
N SER A 42 10.57 3.88 4.42
CA SER A 42 11.97 4.30 4.37
C SER A 42 12.34 5.21 5.53
N VAL A 43 11.47 6.17 5.87
CA VAL A 43 11.68 7.10 6.99
C VAL A 43 11.71 6.35 8.32
N PHE A 44 10.73 5.49 8.56
CA PHE A 44 10.66 4.74 9.82
C PHE A 44 11.69 3.60 9.90
N ALA A 45 12.11 3.00 8.79
CA ALA A 45 13.24 2.08 8.78
C ALA A 45 14.54 2.78 9.14
N ALA A 46 14.79 3.98 8.60
CA ALA A 46 15.94 4.81 8.97
C ALA A 46 15.88 5.23 10.45
N ALA A 47 14.70 5.55 10.97
CA ALA A 47 14.48 5.85 12.37
C ALA A 47 14.81 4.66 13.29
N LYS A 48 14.35 3.43 12.92
CA LYS A 48 14.68 2.19 13.65
C LYS A 48 16.17 1.84 13.64
N LEU A 49 16.88 2.22 12.57
CA LEU A 49 18.33 2.00 12.46
C LEU A 49 19.15 3.15 13.05
N SER A 50 18.51 4.20 13.56
CA SER A 50 19.15 5.35 14.15
C SER A 50 19.77 5.03 15.52
N ARG A 51 20.81 5.77 15.89
CA ARG A 51 21.39 5.75 17.25
C ARG A 51 20.51 6.43 18.31
N PHE A 52 19.54 7.27 17.90
CA PHE A 52 18.69 8.01 18.81
C PHE A 52 17.53 7.14 19.30
N SER A 53 17.47 6.91 20.63
CA SER A 53 16.48 6.04 21.26
C SER A 53 15.04 6.52 21.04
N LEU A 54 14.80 7.84 21.03
CA LEU A 54 13.49 8.43 20.80
C LEU A 54 12.98 8.10 19.39
N LEU A 55 13.83 8.21 18.35
CA LEU A 55 13.43 7.89 16.98
C LEU A 55 13.10 6.40 16.82
N ARG A 56 13.89 5.53 17.46
CA ARG A 56 13.60 4.09 17.47
C ARG A 56 12.27 3.81 18.16
N PHE A 57 12.05 4.38 19.34
CA PHE A 57 10.81 4.23 20.09
C PHE A 57 9.58 4.66 19.28
N LEU A 58 9.61 5.85 18.65
CA LEU A 58 8.50 6.33 17.82
C LEU A 58 8.24 5.42 16.61
N ALA A 59 9.30 4.92 15.98
CA ALA A 59 9.18 3.99 14.87
C ALA A 59 8.64 2.61 15.31
N ASP A 60 9.04 2.14 16.49
CA ASP A 60 8.52 0.91 17.08
C ASP A 60 7.04 1.05 17.45
N VAL A 61 6.64 2.16 18.05
CA VAL A 61 5.23 2.46 18.35
C VAL A 61 4.41 2.47 17.04
N TYR A 62 4.87 3.20 16.02
CA TYR A 62 4.18 3.24 14.72
C TYR A 62 3.97 1.83 14.14
N THR A 63 5.02 1.05 14.00
CA THR A 63 4.91 -0.28 13.38
C THR A 63 4.12 -1.26 14.23
N THR A 64 4.24 -1.20 15.56
CA THR A 64 3.51 -2.08 16.47
C THR A 64 2.02 -1.76 16.47
N VAL A 65 1.65 -0.48 16.57
CA VAL A 65 0.25 -0.05 16.60
C VAL A 65 -0.42 -0.33 15.27
N VAL A 66 0.16 0.15 14.15
CA VAL A 66 -0.47 0.02 12.83
C VAL A 66 -0.61 -1.43 12.39
N ARG A 67 0.38 -2.30 12.68
CA ARG A 67 0.31 -3.72 12.34
C ARG A 67 -0.48 -4.56 13.35
N GLY A 68 -0.74 -4.01 14.54
CA GLY A 68 -1.47 -4.70 15.61
C GLY A 68 -2.98 -4.45 15.60
N ILE A 69 -3.47 -3.48 14.85
CA ILE A 69 -4.89 -3.17 14.73
C ILE A 69 -5.42 -3.53 13.34
N PRO A 70 -6.70 -3.91 13.20
CA PRO A 70 -7.31 -4.19 11.90
C PRO A 70 -7.28 -2.95 10.98
N GLU A 71 -6.89 -3.13 9.71
CA GLU A 71 -6.83 -2.04 8.72
C GLU A 71 -8.17 -1.32 8.57
N LEU A 72 -9.29 -2.05 8.61
CA LEU A 72 -10.62 -1.46 8.56
C LEU A 72 -10.85 -0.44 9.69
N LEU A 73 -10.32 -0.72 10.88
CA LEU A 73 -10.41 0.21 12.01
C LEU A 73 -9.60 1.49 11.77
N ILE A 74 -8.42 1.37 11.14
CA ILE A 74 -7.62 2.53 10.73
C ILE A 74 -8.42 3.40 9.77
N ILE A 75 -9.07 2.78 8.76
CA ILE A 75 -9.90 3.48 7.79
C ILE A 75 -11.03 4.23 8.49
N PHE A 76 -11.74 3.60 9.43
CA PHE A 76 -12.83 4.24 10.17
C PHE A 76 -12.33 5.39 11.05
N LEU A 77 -11.22 5.21 11.76
CA LEU A 77 -10.65 6.26 12.61
C LEU A 77 -10.19 7.47 11.79
N VAL A 78 -9.56 7.24 10.64
CA VAL A 78 -9.09 8.33 9.77
C VAL A 78 -10.26 9.00 9.04
N PHE A 79 -11.22 8.23 8.55
CA PHE A 79 -12.36 8.78 7.81
C PHE A 79 -13.30 9.58 8.70
N PHE A 80 -13.76 9.00 9.80
CA PHE A 80 -14.71 9.67 10.71
C PHE A 80 -14.01 10.58 11.74
N GLY A 81 -12.82 10.20 12.21
CA GLY A 81 -12.06 11.01 13.17
C GLY A 81 -11.27 12.12 12.50
N GLY A 82 -10.78 11.89 11.28
CA GLY A 82 -9.98 12.87 10.53
C GLY A 82 -10.76 14.13 10.17
N ASP A 83 -12.01 13.99 9.76
CA ASP A 83 -12.92 15.12 9.52
C ASP A 83 -13.09 15.97 10.79
N THR A 84 -13.37 15.33 11.91
CA THR A 84 -13.54 16.02 13.21
C THR A 84 -12.28 16.74 13.65
N LEU A 85 -11.12 16.08 13.53
CA LEU A 85 -9.83 16.64 13.89
C LEU A 85 -9.45 17.82 13.00
N LEU A 86 -9.65 17.70 11.68
CA LEU A 86 -9.36 18.77 10.74
C LEU A 86 -10.22 20.00 10.97
N ARG A 87 -11.51 19.83 11.25
CA ARG A 87 -12.39 20.94 11.61
C ARG A 87 -11.94 21.63 12.90
N TYR A 88 -11.60 20.84 13.93
CA TYR A 88 -11.11 21.38 15.19
C TYR A 88 -9.84 22.21 14.98
N VAL A 89 -8.87 21.70 14.22
CA VAL A 89 -7.62 22.41 13.92
C VAL A 89 -7.88 23.63 13.04
N ALA A 90 -8.71 23.53 12.01
CA ALA A 90 -9.05 24.63 11.11
C ALA A 90 -9.77 25.77 11.87
N ASN A 91 -10.67 25.44 12.79
CA ASN A 91 -11.32 26.42 13.65
C ASN A 91 -10.31 27.05 14.61
N ALA A 92 -9.49 26.26 15.33
CA ALA A 92 -8.55 26.74 16.32
C ALA A 92 -7.42 27.62 15.73
N VAL A 93 -6.96 27.34 14.50
CA VAL A 93 -5.83 28.06 13.87
C VAL A 93 -6.29 29.17 12.94
N PHE A 94 -7.39 28.96 12.20
CA PHE A 94 -7.83 29.86 11.14
C PHE A 94 -9.22 30.47 11.40
N GLY A 95 -9.91 30.13 12.50
CA GLY A 95 -11.28 30.57 12.78
C GLY A 95 -12.30 30.05 11.74
N PHE A 96 -12.00 28.94 11.06
CA PHE A 96 -12.84 28.38 10.00
C PHE A 96 -13.95 27.52 10.61
N GLU A 97 -15.22 27.93 10.41
CA GLU A 97 -16.42 27.22 10.91
C GLU A 97 -17.12 26.38 9.82
N GLY A 98 -16.51 26.28 8.64
CA GLY A 98 -17.08 25.55 7.51
C GLY A 98 -16.97 24.03 7.60
N TYR A 99 -17.71 23.34 6.75
CA TYR A 99 -17.60 21.89 6.55
C TYR A 99 -16.37 21.57 5.67
N ILE A 100 -15.50 20.68 6.14
CA ILE A 100 -14.36 20.17 5.36
C ILE A 100 -14.71 18.73 4.95
N GLU A 101 -15.05 18.54 3.69
CA GLU A 101 -15.28 17.21 3.16
C GLU A 101 -13.95 16.57 2.72
N LEU A 102 -13.61 15.43 3.33
CA LEU A 102 -12.43 14.67 2.95
C LEU A 102 -12.75 13.80 1.73
N PRO A 103 -12.03 13.97 0.59
CA PRO A 103 -12.21 13.08 -0.54
C PRO A 103 -11.92 11.63 -0.14
N VAL A 104 -12.90 10.73 -0.31
CA VAL A 104 -12.78 9.30 0.06
C VAL A 104 -11.56 8.64 -0.57
N PHE A 105 -11.23 9.03 -1.82
CA PHE A 105 -10.04 8.57 -2.52
C PHE A 105 -8.75 8.93 -1.75
N ALA A 106 -8.61 10.20 -1.34
CA ALA A 106 -7.43 10.67 -0.61
C ALA A 106 -7.28 9.99 0.76
N VAL A 107 -8.40 9.84 1.48
CA VAL A 107 -8.42 9.10 2.75
C VAL A 107 -8.00 7.65 2.53
N GLY A 108 -8.53 6.99 1.51
CA GLY A 108 -8.15 5.62 1.16
C GLY A 108 -6.67 5.48 0.85
N VAL A 109 -6.12 6.38 0.02
CA VAL A 109 -4.68 6.42 -0.30
C VAL A 109 -3.83 6.59 0.96
N LEU A 110 -4.21 7.48 1.85
CA LEU A 110 -3.48 7.71 3.10
C LEU A 110 -3.55 6.51 4.05
N CYS A 111 -4.74 5.95 4.27
CA CYS A 111 -4.91 4.81 5.17
C CYS A 111 -4.11 3.59 4.70
N ILE A 112 -4.25 3.20 3.42
CA ILE A 112 -3.49 2.09 2.85
C ILE A 112 -2.00 2.42 2.83
N GLY A 113 -1.62 3.68 2.53
CA GLY A 113 -0.23 4.12 2.56
C GLY A 113 0.39 4.02 3.96
N ILE A 114 -0.37 4.36 5.01
CA ILE A 114 0.06 4.21 6.41
C ILE A 114 0.25 2.73 6.76
N SER A 115 -0.72 1.87 6.44
CA SER A 115 -0.60 0.42 6.66
C SER A 115 0.57 -0.18 5.88
N ALA A 116 0.65 0.05 4.59
CA ALA A 116 1.75 -0.41 3.74
C ALA A 116 3.10 0.09 4.25
N GLY A 117 3.16 1.33 4.76
CA GLY A 117 4.36 1.93 5.35
C GLY A 117 4.87 1.18 6.57
N ALA A 118 3.98 0.71 7.43
CA ALA A 118 4.36 -0.06 8.60
C ALA A 118 4.97 -1.43 8.22
N TYR A 119 4.41 -2.11 7.23
CA TYR A 119 4.99 -3.35 6.68
C TYR A 119 6.29 -3.08 5.91
N ALA A 120 6.34 -2.04 5.06
CA ALA A 120 7.53 -1.65 4.32
C ALA A 120 8.69 -1.27 5.25
N THR A 121 8.42 -0.67 6.42
CA THR A 121 9.43 -0.34 7.44
C THR A 121 10.24 -1.58 7.82
N GLU A 122 9.57 -2.69 8.14
CA GLU A 122 10.25 -3.92 8.55
C GLU A 122 10.99 -4.58 7.39
N VAL A 123 10.39 -4.56 6.19
CA VAL A 123 11.03 -5.08 4.97
C VAL A 123 12.31 -4.31 4.65
N ILE A 124 12.27 -2.98 4.65
CA ILE A 124 13.43 -2.14 4.33
C ILE A 124 14.48 -2.29 5.44
N ARG A 125 14.09 -2.29 6.71
CA ARG A 125 15.00 -2.50 7.84
C ARG A 125 15.72 -3.84 7.74
N ALA A 126 14.99 -4.92 7.48
CA ALA A 126 15.56 -6.26 7.32
C ALA A 126 16.51 -6.31 6.11
N ALA A 127 16.17 -5.68 5.01
CA ALA A 127 17.00 -5.60 3.83
C ALA A 127 18.35 -4.88 4.08
N VAL A 128 18.32 -3.80 4.87
CA VAL A 128 19.57 -3.09 5.27
C VAL A 128 20.43 -3.97 6.16
N ILE A 129 19.84 -4.67 7.13
CA ILE A 129 20.57 -5.57 8.06
C ILE A 129 21.15 -6.77 7.32
N ALA A 130 20.52 -7.23 6.23
CA ALA A 130 21.01 -8.34 5.42
C ALA A 130 22.29 -8.04 4.62
N ILE A 131 22.71 -6.78 4.54
CA ILE A 131 23.96 -6.40 3.86
C ILE A 131 25.15 -6.80 4.73
N PRO A 132 26.12 -7.57 4.21
CA PRO A 132 27.31 -7.96 4.97
C PRO A 132 28.10 -6.75 5.47
N THR A 133 28.39 -6.69 6.78
CA THR A 133 29.11 -5.58 7.43
C THR A 133 30.47 -5.31 6.82
N GLY A 134 31.18 -6.36 6.36
CA GLY A 134 32.46 -6.22 5.69
C GLY A 134 32.46 -5.35 4.43
N GLN A 135 31.32 -5.21 3.74
CA GLN A 135 31.21 -4.28 2.61
C GLN A 135 31.20 -2.82 3.07
N ILE A 136 30.56 -2.57 4.21
CA ILE A 136 30.52 -1.23 4.81
C ILE A 136 31.90 -0.88 5.37
N GLU A 137 32.56 -1.83 6.05
CA GLU A 137 33.89 -1.68 6.61
C GLU A 137 34.95 -1.43 5.50
N ALA A 138 34.88 -2.19 4.41
CA ALA A 138 35.75 -1.99 3.26
C ALA A 138 35.58 -0.60 2.61
N ALA A 139 34.32 -0.15 2.49
CA ALA A 139 34.03 1.18 1.96
C ALA A 139 34.59 2.30 2.85
N VAL A 140 34.46 2.15 4.17
CA VAL A 140 35.02 3.09 5.16
C VAL A 140 36.55 3.06 5.11
N ALA A 141 37.16 1.88 5.01
CA ALA A 141 38.63 1.73 4.90
C ALA A 141 39.19 2.38 3.63
N MET A 142 38.42 2.40 2.53
CA MET A 142 38.76 3.13 1.30
C MET A 142 38.54 4.65 1.39
N GLY A 143 38.13 5.18 2.54
CA GLY A 143 37.89 6.62 2.73
C GLY A 143 36.62 7.15 2.07
N LEU A 144 35.66 6.28 1.75
CA LEU A 144 34.40 6.74 1.15
C LEU A 144 33.60 7.58 2.15
N GLU A 145 33.15 8.75 1.73
CA GLU A 145 32.23 9.58 2.50
C GLU A 145 30.90 8.86 2.74
N ARG A 146 30.27 9.14 3.88
CA ARG A 146 28.99 8.51 4.29
C ARG A 146 27.90 8.65 3.23
N ALA A 147 27.78 9.80 2.58
CA ALA A 147 26.78 10.04 1.54
C ALA A 147 27.03 9.15 0.30
N VAL A 148 28.28 8.97 -0.09
CA VAL A 148 28.69 8.11 -1.21
C VAL A 148 28.44 6.63 -0.86
N LEU A 149 28.83 6.21 0.35
CA LEU A 149 28.56 4.86 0.86
C LEU A 149 27.05 4.54 0.84
N LEU A 150 26.22 5.44 1.37
CA LEU A 150 24.76 5.27 1.36
C LEU A 150 24.24 5.15 -0.08
N ARG A 151 24.57 6.10 -0.95
CA ARG A 151 23.98 6.21 -2.28
C ARG A 151 24.48 5.17 -3.28
N ARG A 152 25.77 4.76 -3.19
CA ARG A 152 26.39 3.85 -4.17
C ARG A 152 26.48 2.40 -3.70
N ILE A 153 26.42 2.14 -2.40
CA ILE A 153 26.62 0.80 -1.85
C ILE A 153 25.36 0.33 -1.12
N LEU A 154 24.91 1.07 -0.11
CA LEU A 154 23.86 0.61 0.80
C LEU A 154 22.47 0.64 0.15
N ILE A 155 22.05 1.79 -0.41
CA ILE A 155 20.70 1.92 -0.99
C ILE A 155 20.47 0.95 -2.16
N PRO A 156 21.36 0.78 -3.15
CA PRO A 156 21.13 -0.15 -4.25
C PRO A 156 21.03 -1.61 -3.79
N GLN A 157 21.83 -2.00 -2.80
CA GLN A 157 21.77 -3.35 -2.27
C GLN A 157 20.55 -3.57 -1.39
N ALA A 158 20.23 -2.61 -0.51
CA ALA A 158 19.01 -2.67 0.30
C ALA A 158 17.76 -2.75 -0.58
N ALA A 159 17.67 -1.95 -1.66
CA ALA A 159 16.57 -1.99 -2.60
C ALA A 159 16.39 -3.39 -3.21
N ARG A 160 17.51 -4.03 -3.62
CA ARG A 160 17.49 -5.38 -4.15
C ARG A 160 16.99 -6.41 -3.14
N PHE A 161 17.46 -6.35 -1.89
CA PHE A 161 17.02 -7.27 -0.84
C PHE A 161 15.59 -6.98 -0.37
N ALA A 162 15.14 -5.73 -0.45
CA ALA A 162 13.79 -5.35 -0.08
C ALA A 162 12.74 -5.75 -1.14
N LEU A 163 13.13 -5.86 -2.41
CA LEU A 163 12.21 -6.00 -3.53
C LEU A 163 11.20 -7.16 -3.41
N PRO A 164 11.60 -8.39 -3.00
CA PRO A 164 10.65 -9.48 -2.79
C PRO A 164 9.62 -9.16 -1.69
N GLY A 165 10.09 -8.59 -0.57
CA GLY A 165 9.22 -8.18 0.53
C GLY A 165 8.31 -7.03 0.16
N LEU A 166 8.78 -6.04 -0.62
CA LEU A 166 7.96 -4.95 -1.13
C LEU A 166 6.90 -5.44 -2.12
N GLY A 167 7.19 -6.52 -2.88
CA GLY A 167 6.18 -7.20 -3.69
C GLY A 167 5.03 -7.74 -2.85
N ASN A 168 5.31 -8.32 -1.68
CA ASN A 168 4.28 -8.77 -0.74
C ASN A 168 3.49 -7.59 -0.15
N VAL A 169 4.17 -6.48 0.19
CA VAL A 169 3.49 -5.25 0.67
C VAL A 169 2.56 -4.69 -0.39
N TRP A 170 2.98 -4.69 -1.66
CA TRP A 170 2.10 -4.31 -2.78
C TRP A 170 0.86 -5.19 -2.86
N GLN A 171 1.01 -6.52 -2.74
CA GLN A 171 -0.12 -7.46 -2.77
C GLN A 171 -1.10 -7.23 -1.61
N LEU A 172 -0.60 -6.89 -0.43
CA LEU A 172 -1.45 -6.49 0.70
C LEU A 172 -2.19 -5.19 0.36
N ALA A 173 -1.47 -4.13 -0.01
CA ALA A 173 -2.07 -2.84 -0.37
C ALA A 173 -3.14 -2.97 -1.46
N LEU A 174 -2.91 -3.79 -2.50
CA LEU A 174 -3.88 -4.05 -3.55
C LEU A 174 -5.16 -4.69 -3.03
N LYS A 175 -5.08 -5.62 -2.07
CA LYS A 175 -6.26 -6.26 -1.47
C LYS A 175 -6.98 -5.33 -0.49
N ASP A 176 -6.23 -4.53 0.27
CA ASP A 176 -6.77 -3.62 1.28
C ASP A 176 -7.56 -2.47 0.64
N THR A 177 -7.40 -2.20 -0.68
CA THR A 177 -8.28 -1.26 -1.40
C THR A 177 -9.75 -1.64 -1.28
N SER A 178 -10.06 -2.93 -1.19
CA SER A 178 -11.42 -3.43 -1.02
C SER A 178 -12.10 -2.96 0.28
N LEU A 179 -11.31 -2.66 1.31
CA LEU A 179 -11.82 -2.19 2.60
C LEU A 179 -12.39 -0.77 2.51
N ILE A 180 -11.92 0.04 1.54
CA ILE A 180 -12.39 1.42 1.35
C ILE A 180 -13.82 1.45 0.80
N SER A 181 -14.29 0.34 0.22
CA SER A 181 -15.67 0.17 -0.22
C SER A 181 -16.69 0.50 0.88
N VAL A 182 -16.33 0.22 2.15
CA VAL A 182 -17.20 0.41 3.32
C VAL A 182 -17.46 1.90 3.59
N VAL A 183 -16.49 2.78 3.31
CA VAL A 183 -16.63 4.23 3.44
C VAL A 183 -17.11 4.92 2.16
N GLY A 184 -17.54 4.12 1.16
CA GLY A 184 -18.28 4.63 0.01
C GLY A 184 -17.49 4.76 -1.29
N LEU A 185 -16.20 4.41 -1.34
CA LEU A 185 -15.45 4.44 -2.60
C LEU A 185 -15.96 3.33 -3.55
N VAL A 186 -16.32 3.72 -4.77
CA VAL A 186 -16.79 2.78 -5.78
C VAL A 186 -15.57 2.18 -6.50
N GLU A 187 -15.10 1.08 -5.96
CA GLU A 187 -14.04 0.21 -6.49
C GLU A 187 -14.63 -1.19 -6.76
N ILE A 188 -13.81 -2.20 -7.08
CA ILE A 188 -14.27 -3.54 -7.49
C ILE A 188 -15.29 -4.15 -6.51
N MET A 189 -15.00 -4.13 -5.18
CA MET A 189 -15.89 -4.75 -4.18
C MET A 189 -17.20 -3.98 -4.02
N ARG A 190 -17.15 -2.64 -4.05
CA ARG A 190 -18.35 -1.81 -4.01
C ARG A 190 -19.21 -2.02 -5.25
N THR A 191 -18.59 -2.08 -6.44
CA THR A 191 -19.28 -2.40 -7.69
C THR A 191 -19.96 -3.76 -7.60
N ALA A 192 -19.24 -4.79 -7.11
CA ALA A 192 -19.83 -6.11 -6.92
C ALA A 192 -21.01 -6.09 -5.93
N ALA A 193 -20.89 -5.36 -4.82
CA ALA A 193 -21.96 -5.26 -3.82
C ALA A 193 -23.22 -4.58 -4.37
N ILE A 194 -23.06 -3.50 -5.16
CA ILE A 194 -24.17 -2.80 -5.81
C ILE A 194 -24.86 -3.72 -6.82
N GLY A 195 -24.10 -4.42 -7.68
CA GLY A 195 -24.64 -5.36 -8.64
C GLY A 195 -25.35 -6.54 -7.98
N ALA A 196 -24.74 -7.12 -6.96
CA ALA A 196 -25.33 -8.21 -6.18
C ALA A 196 -26.68 -7.84 -5.56
N GLY A 197 -26.80 -6.61 -5.05
CA GLY A 197 -28.05 -6.11 -4.49
C GLY A 197 -29.12 -5.83 -5.56
N SER A 198 -28.72 -5.28 -6.71
CA SER A 198 -29.63 -4.91 -7.80
C SER A 198 -30.24 -6.12 -8.49
N PHE A 199 -29.43 -7.16 -8.73
CA PHE A 199 -29.87 -8.37 -9.46
C PHE A 199 -30.22 -9.54 -8.53
N LYS A 200 -29.98 -9.42 -7.23
CA LYS A 200 -30.15 -10.50 -6.25
C LYS A 200 -29.32 -11.76 -6.57
N GLU A 201 -28.19 -11.56 -7.22
CA GLU A 201 -27.25 -12.59 -7.67
C GLU A 201 -25.85 -12.41 -7.06
N PRO A 202 -25.70 -12.48 -5.74
CA PRO A 202 -24.44 -12.16 -5.05
C PRO A 202 -23.27 -13.04 -5.50
N PHE A 203 -23.53 -14.32 -5.75
CA PHE A 203 -22.48 -15.25 -6.13
C PHE A 203 -21.81 -14.84 -7.45
N THR A 204 -22.58 -14.49 -8.47
CA THR A 204 -22.10 -14.10 -9.79
C THR A 204 -21.22 -12.84 -9.69
N PHE A 205 -21.70 -11.79 -9.00
CA PHE A 205 -20.96 -10.53 -8.89
C PHE A 205 -19.68 -10.66 -8.06
N TYR A 206 -19.70 -11.38 -6.94
CA TYR A 206 -18.49 -11.61 -6.15
C TYR A 206 -17.51 -12.57 -6.84
N LEU A 207 -17.97 -13.50 -7.65
CA LEU A 207 -17.10 -14.35 -8.48
C LEU A 207 -16.35 -13.51 -9.52
N VAL A 208 -17.03 -12.55 -10.17
CA VAL A 208 -16.39 -11.60 -11.09
C VAL A 208 -15.32 -10.76 -10.37
N ALA A 209 -15.65 -10.20 -9.20
CA ALA A 209 -14.68 -9.47 -8.40
C ALA A 209 -13.47 -10.33 -8.03
N PHE A 210 -13.69 -11.59 -7.62
CA PHE A 210 -12.62 -12.55 -7.32
C PHE A 210 -11.70 -12.76 -8.52
N VAL A 211 -12.26 -13.00 -9.71
CA VAL A 211 -11.47 -13.20 -10.93
C VAL A 211 -10.65 -11.96 -11.27
N ILE A 212 -11.23 -10.76 -11.16
CA ILE A 212 -10.52 -9.50 -11.42
C ILE A 212 -9.35 -9.33 -10.42
N PHE A 213 -9.58 -9.51 -9.12
CA PHE A 213 -8.49 -9.44 -8.13
C PHE A 213 -7.41 -10.50 -8.36
N LEU A 214 -7.79 -11.72 -8.77
CA LEU A 214 -6.83 -12.78 -9.11
C LEU A 214 -5.96 -12.39 -10.30
N LEU A 215 -6.55 -11.81 -11.35
CA LEU A 215 -5.83 -11.32 -12.52
C LEU A 215 -4.88 -10.16 -12.15
N LEU A 216 -5.35 -9.15 -11.41
CA LEU A 216 -4.54 -8.03 -10.96
C LEU A 216 -3.36 -8.49 -10.10
N SER A 217 -3.61 -9.39 -9.15
CA SER A 217 -2.57 -9.99 -8.30
C SER A 217 -1.55 -10.78 -9.12
N SER A 218 -2.00 -11.57 -10.08
CA SER A 218 -1.13 -12.39 -10.94
C SER A 218 -0.26 -11.51 -11.84
N ILE A 219 -0.83 -10.49 -12.49
CA ILE A 219 -0.10 -9.53 -13.33
C ILE A 219 0.95 -8.79 -12.49
N SER A 220 0.56 -8.28 -11.32
CA SER A 220 1.46 -7.59 -10.40
C SER A 220 2.61 -8.48 -9.96
N ASN A 221 2.32 -9.73 -9.57
CA ASN A 221 3.34 -10.69 -9.15
C ASN A 221 4.36 -10.97 -10.25
N HIS A 222 3.91 -11.14 -11.50
CA HIS A 222 4.80 -11.29 -12.65
C HIS A 222 5.68 -10.05 -12.87
N GLY A 223 5.15 -8.86 -12.64
CA GLY A 223 5.91 -7.62 -12.67
C GLY A 223 7.02 -7.58 -11.63
N PHE A 224 6.71 -7.90 -10.38
CA PHE A 224 7.70 -7.95 -9.29
C PHE A 224 8.75 -9.04 -9.52
N LEU A 225 8.38 -10.24 -9.97
CA LEU A 225 9.33 -11.30 -10.30
C LEU A 225 10.30 -10.90 -11.42
N ARG A 226 9.84 -10.12 -12.41
CA ARG A 226 10.72 -9.58 -13.46
C ARG A 226 11.67 -8.52 -12.92
N ALA A 227 11.17 -7.61 -12.08
CA ALA A 227 11.98 -6.59 -11.41
C ALA A 227 13.04 -7.23 -10.51
N GLU A 228 12.68 -8.28 -9.77
CA GLU A 228 13.58 -9.05 -8.91
C GLU A 228 14.70 -9.74 -9.73
N LYS A 229 14.34 -10.40 -10.84
CA LYS A 229 15.32 -10.99 -11.77
C LYS A 229 16.25 -9.92 -12.36
N TRP A 230 15.73 -8.75 -12.68
CA TRP A 230 16.55 -7.64 -13.19
C TRP A 230 17.49 -7.10 -12.11
N ALA A 231 17.02 -6.90 -10.88
CA ALA A 231 17.82 -6.42 -9.76
C ALA A 231 18.93 -7.40 -9.36
N ASN A 232 18.74 -8.70 -9.58
CA ASN A 232 19.72 -9.75 -9.28
C ASN A 232 20.72 -10.03 -10.42
N ARG A 233 20.67 -9.31 -11.54
CA ARG A 233 21.63 -9.47 -12.64
C ARG A 233 23.06 -9.13 -12.16
N GLY A 234 24.01 -10.00 -12.47
CA GLY A 234 25.41 -9.82 -12.11
C GLY A 234 25.80 -10.29 -10.71
N VAL A 235 24.86 -10.89 -9.97
CA VAL A 235 25.15 -11.50 -8.66
C VAL A 235 25.15 -13.01 -8.80
N ARG A 236 26.27 -13.65 -8.50
CA ARG A 236 26.37 -15.13 -8.44
C ARG A 236 25.46 -15.61 -7.31
N SER A 237 24.41 -16.37 -7.62
CA SER A 237 23.70 -17.18 -6.63
C SER A 237 24.69 -18.22 -6.11
N ARG A 238 25.00 -18.18 -4.83
CA ARG A 238 25.61 -19.31 -4.14
C ARG A 238 24.58 -20.36 -3.83
#